data_a5973307ba47fb18d20314c7958fc83a
#
_entry.id   a5973307ba47fb18d20314c7958fc83a
#
_cell.length_a   1.000
_cell.length_b   1.000
_cell.length_c   1.000
_cell.angle_alpha   90.00
_cell.angle_beta   90.00
_cell.angle_gamma   90.00
#
_symmetry.space_group_name_H-M   'P 1'
#
loop_
_entity.id
_entity.type
_entity.pdbx_description
1 polymer ?
#
loop_
_entity_poly.entity_id
_entity_poly.type
_entity_poly.pdbx_seq_one_letter_code
_entity_poly.pdbx_strand_id
1 'polypeptide(L)'
;MFIYLDESGDLGFDYGDKRPSEKFVITLLVCDNRAAVNSFKAAVRKTLRNKINHKSKNKRVAEELHATHDALTIKAYFYQKIRSQDWRIYAVALNKRRVYDYLTSKSGRKKLYNFLANFLLKQIDLSAANPAVTMVVDKSKNKAEIEDFNQYLAY
;
A
#
# COMPACT_ATOMS: atom_id res chain seq x y z
N MET A 1 -7.88 11.75 -9.86
CA MET A 1 -6.74 11.25 -9.04
C MET A 1 -7.07 9.85 -8.55
N PHE A 2 -6.05 8.97 -8.41
CA PHE A 2 -6.18 7.60 -7.89
C PHE A 2 -5.19 7.42 -6.76
N ILE A 3 -5.65 6.92 -5.62
CA ILE A 3 -4.84 6.66 -4.43
C ILE A 3 -4.94 5.16 -4.11
N TYR A 4 -3.81 4.48 -4.02
CA TYR A 4 -3.72 3.07 -3.63
C TYR A 4 -3.05 3.02 -2.26
N LEU A 5 -3.73 2.42 -1.29
CA LEU A 5 -3.23 2.21 0.07
C LEU A 5 -2.82 0.76 0.25
N ASP A 6 -1.62 0.57 0.77
CA ASP A 6 -1.08 -0.73 1.13
C ASP A 6 -0.35 -0.67 2.47
N GLU A 7 -0.31 -1.79 3.20
CA GLU A 7 0.34 -1.91 4.49
C GLU A 7 1.51 -2.90 4.45
N SER A 8 2.52 -2.64 5.26
CA SER A 8 3.61 -3.57 5.53
C SER A 8 3.84 -3.74 7.04
N GLY A 9 4.02 -4.97 7.44
CA GLY A 9 4.03 -5.36 8.86
C GLY A 9 2.62 -5.64 9.37
N ASP A 10 2.50 -5.78 10.68
CA ASP A 10 1.24 -6.06 11.37
C ASP A 10 1.04 -5.11 12.56
N LEU A 11 -0.19 -4.93 13.01
CA LEU A 11 -0.54 -4.19 14.23
C LEU A 11 -0.70 -5.12 15.45
N GLY A 12 -0.06 -6.29 15.47
CA GLY A 12 0.07 -7.11 16.66
C GLY A 12 1.07 -6.51 17.65
N PHE A 13 0.79 -6.60 18.94
CA PHE A 13 1.64 -6.11 20.02
C PHE A 13 2.01 -7.21 21.05
N ASP A 14 1.70 -8.45 20.73
CA ASP A 14 2.06 -9.61 21.55
C ASP A 14 3.48 -10.07 21.22
N TYR A 15 4.45 -9.53 21.94
CA TYR A 15 5.88 -9.86 21.77
C TYR A 15 6.31 -11.07 22.59
N GLY A 16 5.44 -11.66 23.43
CA GLY A 16 5.70 -12.86 24.21
C GLY A 16 5.61 -14.12 23.36
N ASP A 17 4.37 -14.46 22.95
CA ASP A 17 4.09 -15.71 22.23
C ASP A 17 4.21 -15.58 20.72
N LYS A 18 4.06 -14.38 20.19
CA LYS A 18 4.12 -14.08 18.76
C LYS A 18 5.33 -13.20 18.46
N ARG A 19 5.81 -13.26 17.23
CA ARG A 19 6.87 -12.38 16.74
C ARG A 19 6.30 -11.34 15.79
N PRO A 20 5.56 -10.34 16.30
CA PRO A 20 5.02 -9.30 15.45
C PRO A 20 6.15 -8.44 14.88
N SER A 21 5.90 -7.80 13.74
CA SER A 21 6.84 -6.86 13.14
C SER A 21 7.18 -5.72 14.12
N GLU A 22 8.41 -5.25 14.15
CA GLU A 22 8.79 -4.09 14.99
C GLU A 22 8.22 -2.78 14.48
N LYS A 23 7.98 -2.72 13.18
CA LYS A 23 7.43 -1.55 12.49
C LYS A 23 6.14 -1.91 11.77
N PHE A 24 5.23 -0.97 11.73
CA PHE A 24 4.07 -0.99 10.87
C PHE A 24 4.16 0.20 9.92
N VAL A 25 3.97 -0.04 8.63
CA VAL A 25 4.11 1.00 7.61
C VAL A 25 2.81 1.07 6.81
N ILE A 26 2.28 2.28 6.63
CA ILE A 26 1.24 2.55 5.63
C ILE A 26 1.89 3.31 4.48
N THR A 27 1.59 2.90 3.27
CA THR A 27 2.08 3.52 2.03
C THR A 27 0.91 3.92 1.15
N LEU A 28 0.96 5.11 0.59
CA LEU A 28 0.03 5.59 -0.43
C LEU A 28 0.78 5.80 -1.75
N LEU A 29 0.34 5.11 -2.80
CA LEU A 29 0.71 5.44 -4.17
C LEU A 29 -0.36 6.36 -4.74
N VAL A 30 0.00 7.60 -5.04
CA VAL A 30 -0.88 8.59 -5.66
C VAL A 30 -0.55 8.69 -7.14
N CYS A 31 -1.55 8.47 -7.98
CA CYS A 31 -1.48 8.67 -9.44
C CYS A 31 -2.40 9.81 -9.82
N ASP A 32 -1.87 10.87 -10.40
CA ASP A 32 -2.64 12.08 -10.68
C ASP A 32 -3.70 11.86 -11.77
N ASN A 33 -3.46 10.89 -12.65
CA ASN A 33 -4.35 10.60 -13.77
C ASN A 33 -4.37 9.12 -14.17
N ARG A 34 -5.27 8.75 -15.07
CA ARG A 34 -5.41 7.38 -15.58
C ARG A 34 -4.17 6.93 -16.38
N ALA A 35 -3.44 7.84 -17.01
CA ALA A 35 -2.23 7.52 -17.77
C ALA A 35 -1.13 6.99 -16.83
N ALA A 36 -0.96 7.61 -15.65
CA ALA A 36 -0.05 7.12 -14.62
C ALA A 36 -0.42 5.70 -14.17
N VAL A 37 -1.71 5.45 -13.86
CA VAL A 37 -2.20 4.10 -13.50
C VAL A 37 -1.90 3.08 -14.59
N ASN A 38 -2.15 3.43 -15.86
CA ASN A 38 -1.90 2.55 -17.00
C ASN A 38 -0.40 2.29 -17.19
N SER A 39 0.46 3.27 -16.89
CA SER A 39 1.91 3.12 -16.91
C SER A 39 2.39 2.07 -15.90
N PHE A 40 1.88 2.11 -14.66
CA PHE A 40 2.15 1.08 -13.64
C PHE A 40 1.66 -0.30 -14.10
N LYS A 41 0.41 -0.42 -14.57
CA LYS A 41 -0.14 -1.69 -15.09
C LYS A 41 0.69 -2.26 -16.23
N ALA A 42 1.17 -1.43 -17.14
CA ALA A 42 2.03 -1.84 -18.23
C ALA A 42 3.41 -2.29 -17.74
N ALA A 43 3.99 -1.59 -16.75
CA ALA A 43 5.26 -1.94 -16.14
C ALA A 43 5.18 -3.31 -15.42
N VAL A 44 4.12 -3.56 -14.63
CA VAL A 44 3.87 -4.86 -14.00
C VAL A 44 3.80 -5.98 -15.03
N ARG A 45 2.91 -5.85 -16.02
CA ARG A 45 2.75 -6.87 -17.09
C ARG A 45 4.05 -7.16 -17.82
N LYS A 46 4.83 -6.13 -18.14
CA LYS A 46 6.11 -6.26 -18.84
C LYS A 46 7.17 -6.94 -17.98
N THR A 47 7.20 -6.62 -16.69
CA THR A 47 8.13 -7.25 -15.75
C THR A 47 7.78 -8.71 -15.52
N LEU A 48 6.52 -9.04 -15.27
CA LEU A 48 6.06 -10.42 -15.14
C LEU A 48 6.44 -11.24 -16.38
N ARG A 49 6.10 -10.75 -17.58
CA ARG A 49 6.39 -11.44 -18.82
C ARG A 49 7.89 -11.66 -19.07
N ASN A 50 8.70 -10.62 -18.88
CA ASN A 50 10.10 -10.62 -19.33
C ASN A 50 11.11 -11.05 -18.27
N LYS A 51 10.75 -11.01 -16.97
CA LYS A 51 11.69 -11.28 -15.89
C LYS A 51 11.30 -12.47 -15.02
N ILE A 52 10.02 -12.74 -14.87
CA ILE A 52 9.53 -13.81 -13.99
C ILE A 52 9.06 -15.00 -14.82
N ASN A 53 8.14 -14.79 -15.73
CA ASN A 53 7.46 -15.87 -16.48
C ASN A 53 8.18 -16.30 -17.76
N HIS A 54 9.27 -15.62 -18.17
CA HIS A 54 9.92 -15.86 -19.46
C HIS A 54 10.54 -17.25 -19.62
N LYS A 55 10.84 -17.95 -18.51
CA LYS A 55 11.41 -19.32 -18.51
C LYS A 55 10.40 -20.40 -18.10
N SER A 56 9.15 -20.03 -17.90
CA SER A 56 8.14 -20.91 -17.32
C SER A 56 7.40 -21.70 -18.39
N LYS A 57 8.05 -22.69 -19.03
CA LYS A 57 7.35 -23.57 -19.97
C LYS A 57 6.41 -24.58 -19.27
N ASN A 58 6.62 -24.88 -17.97
CA ASN A 58 5.84 -25.90 -17.23
C ASN A 58 5.63 -25.52 -15.74
N LYS A 59 5.70 -24.23 -15.35
CA LYS A 59 5.50 -23.80 -13.96
C LYS A 59 4.28 -22.88 -13.85
N ARG A 60 3.71 -22.82 -12.67
CA ARG A 60 2.63 -21.86 -12.36
C ARG A 60 3.09 -20.46 -12.73
N VAL A 61 2.29 -19.76 -13.52
CA VAL A 61 2.55 -18.39 -13.96
C VAL A 61 2.33 -17.47 -12.77
N ALA A 62 3.33 -16.62 -12.47
CA ALA A 62 3.16 -15.58 -11.45
C ALA A 62 2.25 -14.48 -12.00
N GLU A 63 1.29 -14.07 -11.19
CA GLU A 63 0.29 -13.05 -11.54
C GLU A 63 0.60 -11.68 -10.93
N GLU A 64 1.49 -11.63 -9.93
CA GLU A 64 1.86 -10.41 -9.22
C GLU A 64 3.37 -10.30 -8.98
N LEU A 65 3.84 -9.10 -8.64
CA LEU A 65 5.20 -8.80 -8.20
C LEU A 65 5.23 -8.77 -6.66
N HIS A 66 6.29 -9.34 -6.07
CA HIS A 66 6.45 -9.39 -4.62
C HIS A 66 7.66 -8.57 -4.17
N ALA A 67 7.41 -7.51 -3.40
CA ALA A 67 8.48 -6.64 -2.91
C ALA A 67 9.50 -7.36 -2.02
N THR A 68 9.09 -8.40 -1.28
CA THR A 68 9.98 -9.17 -0.39
C THR A 68 10.70 -10.31 -1.10
N HIS A 69 10.07 -10.96 -2.08
CA HIS A 69 10.59 -12.16 -2.73
C HIS A 69 11.32 -11.90 -4.04
N ASP A 70 10.97 -10.82 -4.75
CA ASP A 70 11.59 -10.49 -6.02
C ASP A 70 13.00 -9.91 -5.83
N ALA A 71 13.95 -10.35 -6.67
CA ALA A 71 15.31 -9.85 -6.67
C ALA A 71 15.38 -8.35 -7.00
N LEU A 72 16.39 -7.65 -6.50
CA LEU A 72 16.59 -6.21 -6.74
C LEU A 72 16.62 -5.86 -8.24
N THR A 73 17.18 -6.74 -9.08
CA THR A 73 17.23 -6.56 -10.53
C THR A 73 15.84 -6.57 -11.18
N ILE A 74 14.89 -7.35 -10.64
CA ILE A 74 13.50 -7.37 -11.09
C ILE A 74 12.81 -6.06 -10.68
N LYS A 75 13.01 -5.61 -9.44
CA LYS A 75 12.47 -4.34 -8.94
C LYS A 75 13.00 -3.15 -9.76
N ALA A 76 14.32 -3.09 -10.01
CA ALA A 76 14.93 -2.06 -10.84
C ALA A 76 14.33 -2.06 -12.26
N TYR A 77 14.17 -3.25 -12.86
CA TYR A 77 13.53 -3.36 -14.16
C TYR A 77 12.09 -2.84 -14.16
N PHE A 78 11.32 -3.17 -13.12
CA PHE A 78 9.95 -2.67 -12.94
C PHE A 78 9.90 -1.14 -12.94
N TYR A 79 10.70 -0.50 -12.08
CA TYR A 79 10.75 0.97 -11.99
C TYR A 79 11.18 1.63 -13.30
N GLN A 80 12.15 1.05 -14.02
CA GLN A 80 12.56 1.54 -15.34
C GLN A 80 11.45 1.47 -16.41
N LYS A 81 10.39 0.67 -16.18
CA LYS A 81 9.26 0.54 -17.12
C LYS A 81 8.09 1.46 -16.81
N ILE A 82 8.11 2.14 -15.68
CA ILE A 82 7.14 3.18 -15.36
C ILE A 82 7.51 4.42 -16.20
N ARG A 83 6.64 4.82 -17.12
CA ARG A 83 6.91 5.92 -18.07
C ARG A 83 6.33 7.25 -17.63
N SER A 84 5.24 7.24 -16.86
CA SER A 84 4.64 8.46 -16.32
C SER A 84 5.47 9.00 -15.17
N GLN A 85 5.50 10.32 -15.05
CA GLN A 85 6.05 11.05 -13.89
C GLN A 85 4.94 11.55 -12.96
N ASP A 86 3.65 11.38 -13.33
CA ASP A 86 2.50 11.92 -12.62
C ASP A 86 2.08 10.98 -11.47
N TRP A 87 3.04 10.65 -10.60
CA TRP A 87 2.80 9.81 -9.42
C TRP A 87 3.74 10.18 -8.27
N ARG A 88 3.27 9.92 -7.06
CA ARG A 88 4.00 10.17 -5.83
C ARG A 88 3.76 9.04 -4.85
N ILE A 89 4.72 8.82 -3.94
CA ILE A 89 4.59 7.88 -2.83
C ILE A 89 4.68 8.67 -1.53
N TYR A 90 3.73 8.41 -0.63
CA TYR A 90 3.74 8.86 0.74
C TYR A 90 3.78 7.64 1.65
N ALA A 91 4.60 7.68 2.68
CA ALA A 91 4.68 6.59 3.63
C ALA A 91 4.86 7.10 5.06
N VAL A 92 4.24 6.40 6.01
CA VAL A 92 4.48 6.60 7.45
C VAL A 92 4.89 5.28 8.07
N ALA A 93 5.99 5.29 8.82
CA ALA A 93 6.48 4.14 9.55
C ALA A 93 6.29 4.36 11.06
N LEU A 94 5.48 3.50 11.66
CA LEU A 94 5.25 3.47 13.10
C LEU A 94 6.27 2.54 13.77
N ASN A 95 7.01 3.05 14.75
CA ASN A 95 7.76 2.19 15.67
C ASN A 95 6.81 1.70 16.78
N LYS A 96 6.41 0.43 16.71
CA LYS A 96 5.43 -0.16 17.61
C LYS A 96 5.87 -0.20 19.07
N ARG A 97 7.18 -0.21 19.35
CA ARG A 97 7.71 -0.16 20.73
C ARG A 97 7.48 1.19 21.42
N ARG A 98 7.07 2.23 20.67
CA ARG A 98 6.79 3.58 21.18
C ARG A 98 5.29 3.91 21.20
N VAL A 99 4.44 2.90 21.02
CA VAL A 99 2.98 3.07 21.06
C VAL A 99 2.50 2.95 22.50
N TYR A 100 1.62 3.85 22.91
CA TYR A 100 1.01 3.81 24.24
C TYR A 100 0.16 2.56 24.43
N ASP A 101 0.18 1.98 25.63
CA ASP A 101 -0.47 0.70 25.94
C ASP A 101 -1.97 0.70 25.61
N TYR A 102 -2.68 1.80 25.84
CA TYR A 102 -4.11 1.88 25.53
C TYR A 102 -4.44 1.71 24.04
N LEU A 103 -3.47 1.93 23.14
CA LEU A 103 -3.62 1.72 21.69
C LEU A 103 -3.30 0.29 21.25
N THR A 104 -2.79 -0.55 22.13
CA THR A 104 -2.42 -1.94 21.78
C THR A 104 -3.62 -2.89 21.77
N SER A 105 -4.73 -2.51 22.40
CA SER A 105 -5.99 -3.24 22.37
C SER A 105 -6.58 -3.36 20.96
N LYS A 106 -7.54 -4.25 20.74
CA LYS A 106 -8.21 -4.42 19.44
C LYS A 106 -8.84 -3.12 18.92
N SER A 107 -9.51 -2.36 19.80
CA SER A 107 -10.11 -1.07 19.44
C SER A 107 -9.06 0.02 19.25
N GLY A 108 -8.00 0.02 20.06
CA GLY A 108 -6.86 0.94 19.95
C GLY A 108 -6.12 0.79 18.64
N ARG A 109 -5.86 -0.44 18.19
CA ARG A 109 -5.23 -0.73 16.90
C ARG A 109 -6.02 -0.18 15.71
N LYS A 110 -7.35 -0.29 15.76
CA LYS A 110 -8.21 0.31 14.73
C LYS A 110 -8.10 1.83 14.69
N LYS A 111 -8.12 2.48 15.87
CA LYS A 111 -7.93 3.94 15.97
C LYS A 111 -6.56 4.37 15.44
N LEU A 112 -5.51 3.62 15.81
CA LEU A 112 -4.14 3.88 15.36
C LEU A 112 -4.01 3.76 13.84
N TYR A 113 -4.58 2.72 13.24
CA TYR A 113 -4.62 2.56 11.79
C TYR A 113 -5.29 3.75 11.10
N ASN A 114 -6.49 4.09 11.54
CA ASN A 114 -7.27 5.18 10.96
C ASN A 114 -6.53 6.53 11.10
N PHE A 115 -5.90 6.76 12.25
CA PHE A 115 -5.09 7.95 12.48
C PHE A 115 -3.92 8.05 11.50
N LEU A 116 -3.14 6.97 11.33
CA LEU A 116 -1.99 6.94 10.43
C LEU A 116 -2.40 7.15 8.96
N ALA A 117 -3.48 6.50 8.54
CA ALA A 117 -4.01 6.66 7.17
C ALA A 117 -4.49 8.10 6.92
N ASN A 118 -5.25 8.69 7.86
CA ASN A 118 -5.71 10.06 7.76
C ASN A 118 -4.53 11.06 7.78
N PHE A 119 -3.54 10.83 8.65
CA PHE A 119 -2.33 11.63 8.70
C PHE A 119 -1.64 11.70 7.33
N LEU A 120 -1.49 10.55 6.64
CA LEU A 120 -0.92 10.53 5.30
C LEU A 120 -1.81 11.20 4.26
N LEU A 121 -3.11 10.95 4.29
CA LEU A 121 -4.05 11.54 3.33
C LEU A 121 -4.06 13.06 3.39
N LYS A 122 -3.91 13.64 4.59
CA LYS A 122 -3.79 15.10 4.78
C LYS A 122 -2.51 15.71 4.19
N GLN A 123 -1.51 14.90 3.86
CA GLN A 123 -0.29 15.38 3.19
C GLN A 123 -0.45 15.49 1.67
N ILE A 124 -1.53 14.93 1.11
CA ILE A 124 -1.76 14.93 -0.33
C ILE A 124 -2.45 16.23 -0.73
N ASP A 125 -1.87 16.93 -1.68
CA ASP A 125 -2.53 18.06 -2.31
C ASP A 125 -3.66 17.54 -3.24
N LEU A 126 -4.90 17.73 -2.81
CA LEU A 126 -6.10 17.34 -3.53
C LEU A 126 -6.62 18.45 -4.46
N SER A 127 -6.01 19.63 -4.49
CA SER A 127 -6.46 20.77 -5.31
C SER A 127 -6.44 20.45 -6.82
N ALA A 128 -5.51 19.58 -7.24
CA ALA A 128 -5.42 19.10 -8.62
C ALA A 128 -6.39 17.93 -8.94
N ALA A 129 -7.17 17.44 -7.96
CA ALA A 129 -8.12 16.36 -8.15
C ALA A 129 -9.40 16.88 -8.82
N ASN A 130 -9.56 16.62 -10.09
CA ASN A 130 -10.76 17.02 -10.84
C ASN A 130 -11.38 15.79 -11.54
N PRO A 131 -12.67 15.50 -11.37
CA PRO A 131 -13.64 15.97 -10.36
C PRO A 131 -13.69 15.05 -9.12
N ALA A 132 -12.96 13.91 -9.10
CA ALA A 132 -13.08 12.93 -8.03
C ALA A 132 -11.74 12.24 -7.70
N VAL A 133 -11.61 11.83 -6.44
CA VAL A 133 -10.55 10.97 -5.94
C VAL A 133 -11.09 9.54 -5.83
N THR A 134 -10.43 8.60 -6.49
CA THR A 134 -10.73 7.17 -6.33
C THR A 134 -9.68 6.57 -5.39
N MET A 135 -10.11 6.08 -4.23
CA MET A 135 -9.24 5.38 -3.30
C MET A 135 -9.46 3.87 -3.40
N VAL A 136 -8.37 3.14 -3.48
CA VAL A 136 -8.32 1.68 -3.51
C VAL A 136 -7.55 1.20 -2.28
N VAL A 137 -8.21 0.40 -1.45
CA VAL A 137 -7.63 -0.23 -0.26
C VAL A 137 -7.63 -1.74 -0.48
N ASP A 138 -6.62 -2.44 0.01
CA ASP A 138 -6.55 -3.89 -0.16
C ASP A 138 -7.76 -4.61 0.46
N LYS A 139 -8.15 -5.73 -0.16
CA LYS A 139 -9.32 -6.56 0.21
C LYS A 139 -9.23 -7.24 1.59
N SER A 140 -8.15 -7.05 2.33
CA SER A 140 -7.99 -7.63 3.68
C SER A 140 -9.03 -7.14 4.70
N LYS A 141 -9.75 -6.04 4.39
CA LYS A 141 -10.79 -5.46 5.26
C LYS A 141 -12.18 -5.97 4.90
N ASN A 142 -12.96 -6.31 5.94
CA ASN A 142 -14.38 -6.61 5.77
C ASN A 142 -15.21 -5.34 5.54
N LYS A 143 -16.48 -5.50 5.09
CA LYS A 143 -17.35 -4.36 4.76
C LYS A 143 -17.51 -3.37 5.91
N ALA A 144 -17.66 -3.84 7.15
CA ALA A 144 -17.83 -2.97 8.32
C ALA A 144 -16.57 -2.16 8.62
N GLU A 145 -15.38 -2.73 8.42
CA GLU A 145 -14.11 -2.02 8.58
C GLU A 145 -13.91 -0.95 7.50
N ILE A 146 -14.37 -1.22 6.27
CA ILE A 146 -14.35 -0.24 5.19
C ILE A 146 -15.31 0.91 5.49
N GLU A 147 -16.52 0.61 5.98
CA GLU A 147 -17.51 1.62 6.31
C GLU A 147 -17.06 2.53 7.47
N ASP A 148 -16.53 1.94 8.53
CA ASP A 148 -15.92 2.68 9.64
C ASP A 148 -14.73 3.56 9.19
N PHE A 149 -13.91 3.05 8.29
CA PHE A 149 -12.79 3.79 7.73
C PHE A 149 -13.29 4.98 6.88
N ASN A 150 -14.29 4.77 6.03
CA ASN A 150 -14.88 5.84 5.24
C ASN A 150 -15.54 6.91 6.11
N GLN A 151 -16.26 6.52 7.17
CA GLN A 151 -16.83 7.47 8.14
C GLN A 151 -15.72 8.28 8.82
N TYR A 152 -14.61 7.63 9.22
CA TYR A 152 -13.48 8.34 9.83
C TYR A 152 -12.81 9.34 8.89
N LEU A 153 -12.75 9.06 7.59
CA LEU A 153 -12.17 9.96 6.58
C LEU A 153 -13.09 11.13 6.19
N ALA A 154 -14.39 11.02 6.46
CA ALA A 154 -15.38 12.06 6.15
C ALA A 154 -15.35 13.24 7.15
N TYR A 155 -14.62 13.11 8.27
CA TYR A 155 -14.38 14.14 9.28
C TYR A 155 -12.94 14.69 9.20
#